data_deb00c6e9b1b4c60dc128403a14b5095
#
_entry.id   deb00c6e9b1b4c60dc128403a14b5095
#
_cell.length_a   1.000
_cell.length_b   1.000
_cell.length_c   1.000
_cell.angle_alpha   90.00
_cell.angle_beta   90.00
_cell.angle_gamma   90.00
#
_symmetry.space_group_name_H-M   'P 1'
#
loop_
_entity.id
_entity.type
_entity.pdbx_description
1 polymer ?
#
loop_
_entity_poly.entity_id
_entity_poly.type
_entity_poly.pdbx_seq_one_letter_code
_entity_poly.pdbx_strand_id
1 'polypeptide(L)'
;NINYRQGGNHVVNQQIVMNFEASTGRLLTTKDIFVDGFEARLKKILLKALKENTGLRSLKALHKKGYLKGMDIFVPENFILSNDAITFIYNPDEIGPYSLGTTELTIAYTAMSKILNSSFEH
;
A
#
# COMPACT_ATOMS: atom_id res chain seq x y z
N ASN A 1 -5.54 12.22 9.08
CA ASN A 1 -6.20 11.27 8.24
C ASN A 1 -7.55 11.76 7.79
N ILE A 2 -7.72 11.98 6.55
CA ILE A 2 -8.93 12.46 6.02
C ILE A 2 -9.60 11.43 5.22
N ASN A 3 -10.84 11.14 5.55
CA ASN A 3 -11.51 10.17 4.87
C ASN A 3 -12.74 10.73 4.35
N TYR A 4 -12.88 10.87 3.06
CA TYR A 4 -13.97 11.37 2.54
C TYR A 4 -14.95 10.46 2.17
N ARG A 5 -16.12 10.58 2.39
CA ARG A 5 -17.06 9.73 2.07
C ARG A 5 -18.07 10.42 1.54
N GLN A 6 -18.26 10.97 0.84
CA GLN A 6 -19.12 11.60 0.29
C GLN A 6 -20.30 11.09 0.01
N GLY A 7 -21.01 10.95 0.47
CA GLY A 7 -22.17 10.48 0.18
C GLY A 7 -22.36 10.00 -0.99
N GLY A 8 -21.83 9.74 -1.32
CA GLY A 8 -21.99 9.31 -2.28
C GLY A 8 -22.11 8.60 -3.11
N ASN A 9 -22.02 8.46 -3.46
CA ASN A 9 -22.23 7.95 -4.27
C ASN A 9 -21.59 7.39 -5.01
N HIS A 10 -21.23 7.02 -5.47
CA HIS A 10 -20.83 6.34 -6.29
C HIS A 10 -19.68 6.24 -6.49
N VAL A 11 -19.16 6.54 -6.63
CA VAL A 11 -18.07 6.51 -6.90
C VAL A 11 -17.36 5.94 -6.09
N VAL A 12 -17.51 5.38 -5.36
CA VAL A 12 -16.86 4.75 -4.62
C VAL A 12 -15.97 3.89 -4.93
N ASN A 13 -15.53 3.68 -5.92
CA ASN A 13 -14.60 2.71 -6.31
C ASN A 13 -13.17 3.10 -6.09
N GLN A 14 -12.90 4.30 -5.74
CA GLN A 14 -11.55 4.71 -5.46
C GLN A 14 -11.46 5.37 -4.13
N GLN A 15 -10.35 5.14 -3.44
CA GLN A 15 -10.08 5.77 -2.21
C GLN A 15 -8.85 6.59 -2.36
N ILE A 16 -8.84 7.80 -1.87
CA ILE A 16 -7.65 8.63 -1.84
C ILE A 16 -7.41 8.96 -0.39
N VAL A 17 -6.25 8.56 0.09
CA VAL A 17 -5.89 8.80 1.48
C VAL A 17 -4.69 9.71 1.51
N MET A 18 -4.77 10.80 2.27
CA MET A 18 -3.68 11.73 2.41
C MET A 18 -3.24 11.78 3.85
N ASN A 19 -1.96 11.66 4.09
CA ASN A 19 -1.40 11.67 5.42
C ASN A 19 -0.58 12.94 5.60
N PHE A 20 -0.80 13.65 6.68
CA PHE A 20 -0.12 14.91 6.92
C PHE A 20 0.72 14.81 8.18
N GLU A 21 1.85 15.49 8.17
CA GLU A 21 2.69 15.59 9.33
C GLU A 21 2.00 16.53 10.31
N ALA A 22 1.81 16.10 11.54
CA ALA A 22 1.03 16.85 12.49
C ALA A 22 1.63 18.21 12.84
N SER A 23 2.94 18.29 12.92
CA SER A 23 3.57 19.52 13.37
C SER A 23 3.63 20.60 12.29
N THR A 24 3.66 20.23 11.03
CA THR A 24 3.81 21.19 9.95
C THR A 24 2.64 21.22 8.99
N GLY A 25 1.77 20.23 9.05
CA GLY A 25 0.69 20.11 8.08
C GLY A 25 1.14 19.64 6.71
N ARG A 26 2.39 19.23 6.58
CA ARG A 26 2.93 18.81 5.30
C ARG A 26 2.44 17.43 4.92
N LEU A 27 2.10 17.23 3.67
CA LEU A 27 1.68 15.95 3.17
C LEU A 27 2.83 14.96 3.21
N LEU A 28 2.62 13.81 3.83
CA LEU A 28 3.66 12.78 3.89
C LEU A 28 3.58 11.88 2.67
N THR A 29 4.73 11.60 2.11
CA THR A 29 4.84 10.69 0.98
C THR A 29 5.76 9.56 1.36
N THR A 30 5.87 8.55 0.51
CA THR A 30 6.76 7.42 0.79
C THR A 30 8.21 7.87 0.94
N LYS A 31 8.60 8.94 0.26
CA LYS A 31 9.97 9.41 0.38
C LYS A 31 10.26 9.99 1.76
N ASP A 32 9.22 10.43 2.47
CA ASP A 32 9.39 10.96 3.82
C ASP A 32 9.49 9.81 4.83
N ILE A 33 8.93 8.67 4.53
CA ILE A 33 8.85 7.55 5.46
C ILE A 33 10.02 6.61 5.30
N PHE A 34 10.47 6.40 4.07
CA PHE A 34 11.49 5.41 3.76
C PHE A 34 12.80 6.04 3.31
N VAL A 35 13.88 5.28 3.47
CA VAL A 35 15.20 5.76 3.04
C VAL A 35 15.32 5.64 1.52
N ASP A 36 16.29 6.33 0.94
CA ASP A 36 16.53 6.25 -0.49
C ASP A 36 16.80 4.82 -0.90
N GLY A 37 16.32 4.43 -2.03
CA GLY A 37 16.54 3.09 -2.55
C GLY A 37 15.66 2.03 -1.92
N PHE A 38 14.59 2.43 -1.24
CA PHE A 38 13.71 1.51 -0.55
C PHE A 38 12.85 0.66 -1.47
N GLU A 39 12.65 1.11 -2.71
CA GLU A 39 11.60 0.53 -3.56
C GLU A 39 11.75 -0.97 -3.79
N ALA A 40 12.95 -1.41 -4.10
CA ALA A 40 13.15 -2.82 -4.41
C ALA A 40 12.79 -3.72 -3.23
N ARG A 41 13.22 -3.31 -2.04
CA ARG A 41 12.94 -4.10 -0.84
C ARG A 41 11.46 -4.03 -0.45
N LEU A 42 10.87 -2.85 -0.56
CA LEU A 42 9.45 -2.69 -0.23
C LEU A 42 8.58 -3.49 -1.19
N LYS A 43 8.94 -3.53 -2.47
CA LYS A 43 8.19 -4.33 -3.44
C LYS A 43 8.20 -5.80 -3.08
N LYS A 44 9.33 -6.31 -2.59
CA LYS A 44 9.39 -7.70 -2.16
C LYS A 44 8.50 -7.94 -0.96
N ILE A 45 8.49 -7.01 -0.03
CA ILE A 45 7.66 -7.11 1.16
C ILE A 45 6.17 -7.08 0.76
N LEU A 46 5.83 -6.18 -0.15
CA LEU A 46 4.44 -6.07 -0.59
C LEU A 46 4.00 -7.31 -1.36
N LEU A 47 4.86 -7.87 -2.18
CA LEU A 47 4.51 -9.07 -2.93
C LEU A 47 4.29 -10.25 -1.97
N LYS A 48 5.13 -10.37 -0.96
CA LYS A 48 4.96 -11.41 0.03
C LYS A 48 3.64 -11.22 0.76
N ALA A 49 3.32 -9.98 1.13
CA ALA A 49 2.07 -9.68 1.83
C ALA A 49 0.86 -9.98 0.94
N LEU A 50 0.96 -9.71 -0.34
CA LEU A 50 -0.12 -10.01 -1.27
C LEU A 50 -0.34 -11.52 -1.35
N LYS A 51 0.72 -12.29 -1.40
CA LYS A 51 0.60 -13.73 -1.42
C LYS A 51 -0.07 -14.24 -0.15
N GLU A 52 0.32 -13.69 0.99
CA GLU A 52 -0.26 -14.09 2.26
C GLU A 52 -1.72 -13.67 2.37
N ASN A 53 -2.02 -12.49 1.90
CA ASN A 53 -3.36 -11.94 1.98
C ASN A 53 -4.34 -12.73 1.11
N THR A 54 -3.90 -13.19 -0.04
CA THR A 54 -4.74 -13.91 -0.97
C THR A 54 -4.70 -15.42 -0.79
N GLY A 55 -3.71 -15.92 -0.06
CA GLY A 55 -3.51 -17.35 0.07
C GLY A 55 -2.87 -17.99 -1.14
N LEU A 56 -2.42 -17.18 -2.11
CA LEU A 56 -1.82 -17.68 -3.34
C LEU A 56 -0.31 -17.64 -3.17
N ARG A 57 0.33 -18.79 -3.37
CA ARG A 57 1.73 -18.92 -3.00
C ARG A 57 2.75 -18.59 -4.06
N SER A 58 2.35 -18.31 -5.26
CA SER A 58 3.31 -18.03 -6.33
C SER A 58 2.78 -16.95 -7.24
N LEU A 59 3.68 -16.37 -8.01
CA LEU A 59 3.31 -15.38 -8.98
C LEU A 59 2.38 -15.99 -10.01
N LYS A 60 2.63 -17.24 -10.37
CA LYS A 60 1.79 -17.92 -11.33
C LYS A 60 0.36 -18.04 -10.80
N ALA A 61 0.21 -18.37 -9.52
CA ALA A 61 -1.11 -18.48 -8.92
C ALA A 61 -1.80 -17.11 -8.87
N LEU A 62 -1.03 -16.04 -8.58
CA LEU A 62 -1.58 -14.70 -8.59
C LEU A 62 -2.07 -14.33 -9.98
N HIS A 63 -1.27 -14.62 -11.00
CA HIS A 63 -1.67 -14.31 -12.38
C HIS A 63 -2.93 -15.08 -12.76
N LYS A 64 -3.05 -16.30 -12.30
CA LYS A 64 -4.20 -17.09 -12.64
C LYS A 64 -5.47 -16.49 -12.05
N LYS A 65 -5.38 -15.83 -10.93
CA LYS A 65 -6.52 -15.17 -10.32
C LYS A 65 -6.74 -13.77 -10.89
N GLY A 66 -5.82 -13.27 -11.69
CA GLY A 66 -5.92 -11.96 -12.30
C GLY A 66 -5.03 -10.89 -11.71
N TYR A 67 -4.29 -11.21 -10.64
CA TYR A 67 -3.40 -10.23 -10.03
C TYR A 67 -2.11 -10.08 -10.81
N LEU A 68 -1.68 -8.87 -11.00
CA LEU A 68 -0.36 -8.54 -11.56
C LEU A 68 -0.07 -9.13 -12.93
N LYS A 69 -1.09 -9.36 -13.73
CA LYS A 69 -0.87 -9.91 -15.06
C LYS A 69 -0.22 -8.86 -15.92
N GLY A 70 0.93 -9.20 -16.47
CA GLY A 70 1.64 -8.29 -17.36
C GLY A 70 2.23 -7.08 -16.66
N MET A 71 2.37 -7.11 -15.34
CA MET A 71 2.93 -5.98 -14.63
C MET A 71 3.63 -6.46 -13.37
N ASP A 72 4.51 -5.63 -12.83
CA ASP A 72 5.14 -5.90 -11.56
C ASP A 72 4.36 -5.22 -10.47
N ILE A 73 4.51 -5.68 -9.23
CA ILE A 73 3.89 -5.00 -8.11
C ILE A 73 4.59 -3.65 -7.98
N PHE A 74 3.88 -2.66 -7.51
CA PHE A 74 4.45 -1.33 -7.33
C PHE A 74 4.08 -0.80 -5.94
N VAL A 75 4.76 0.24 -5.50
CA VAL A 75 4.46 0.87 -4.22
C VAL A 75 3.31 1.84 -4.45
N PRO A 76 2.16 1.62 -3.82
CA PRO A 76 1.00 2.48 -4.09
C PRO A 76 1.18 3.83 -3.42
N GLU A 77 0.51 4.83 -3.96
CA GLU A 77 0.57 6.15 -3.37
C GLU A 77 -0.40 6.27 -2.21
N ASN A 78 -1.38 5.41 -2.12
CA ASN A 78 -2.36 5.47 -1.06
C ASN A 78 -1.93 4.58 0.09
N PHE A 79 -1.84 5.13 1.27
CA PHE A 79 -1.51 4.35 2.45
C PHE A 79 -2.08 5.02 3.69
N ILE A 80 -2.24 4.25 4.75
CA ILE A 80 -2.73 4.75 6.01
C ILE A 80 -1.70 4.43 7.08
N LEU A 81 -1.30 5.43 7.85
CA LEU A 81 -0.34 5.25 8.91
C LEU A 81 -1.07 4.92 10.21
N SER A 82 -0.63 3.87 10.87
CA SER A 82 -1.15 3.50 12.18
C SER A 82 0.00 3.53 13.17
N ASN A 83 -0.27 3.22 14.43
CA ASN A 83 0.79 3.27 15.45
C ASN A 83 1.89 2.25 15.22
N ASP A 84 1.54 1.08 14.70
CA ASP A 84 2.52 0.00 14.56
C ASP A 84 2.64 -0.56 13.15
N ALA A 85 1.95 0.01 12.20
CA ALA A 85 1.93 -0.54 10.84
C ALA A 85 1.52 0.50 9.81
N ILE A 86 1.80 0.19 8.55
CA ILE A 86 1.31 0.99 7.44
C ILE A 86 0.41 0.06 6.62
N THR A 87 -0.77 0.53 6.25
CA THR A 87 -1.64 -0.20 5.36
C THR A 87 -1.54 0.42 3.98
N PHE A 88 -1.06 -0.35 3.01
CA PHE A 88 -0.92 0.11 1.63
C PHE A 88 -2.19 -0.29 0.89
N ILE A 89 -2.74 0.63 0.13
CA ILE A 89 -4.03 0.45 -0.52
C ILE A 89 -3.90 0.50 -2.03
N TYR A 90 -4.34 -0.58 -2.68
CA TYR A 90 -4.41 -0.62 -4.13
C TYR A 90 -5.88 -0.52 -4.49
N ASN A 91 -6.24 0.46 -5.25
CA ASN A 91 -7.63 0.64 -5.68
C ASN A 91 -8.01 -0.43 -6.69
N PRO A 92 -9.29 -0.66 -6.90
CA PRO A 92 -9.71 -1.61 -7.92
C PRO A 92 -9.08 -1.24 -9.25
N ASP A 93 -8.64 -2.24 -9.98
CA ASP A 93 -8.04 -2.04 -11.29
C ASP A 93 -6.57 -1.61 -11.26
N GLU A 94 -5.97 -1.44 -10.09
CA GLU A 94 -4.55 -1.08 -10.05
C GLU A 94 -3.63 -2.29 -10.19
N ILE A 95 -3.98 -3.41 -9.59
CA ILE A 95 -3.12 -4.60 -9.68
C ILE A 95 -3.87 -5.81 -10.22
N GLY A 96 -5.04 -5.62 -10.76
CA GLY A 96 -5.82 -6.73 -11.33
C GLY A 96 -7.11 -6.20 -11.90
N PRO A 97 -7.99 -7.09 -12.34
CA PRO A 97 -9.27 -6.66 -12.87
C PRO A 97 -10.09 -5.93 -11.82
N TYR A 98 -10.91 -5.04 -12.27
CA TYR A 98 -11.74 -4.24 -11.38
C TYR A 98 -12.56 -5.12 -10.44
N SER A 99 -12.96 -6.28 -10.89
CA SER A 99 -13.77 -7.18 -10.09
C SER A 99 -13.06 -7.71 -8.85
N LEU A 100 -11.74 -7.62 -8.78
CA LEU A 100 -11.02 -8.05 -7.58
C LEU A 100 -11.16 -7.05 -6.44
N GLY A 101 -11.59 -5.84 -6.71
CA GLY A 101 -11.83 -4.84 -5.68
C GLY A 101 -10.57 -4.23 -5.12
N THR A 102 -10.71 -3.57 -4.00
CA THR A 102 -9.62 -2.90 -3.32
C THR A 102 -8.77 -3.91 -2.56
N THR A 103 -7.46 -3.77 -2.62
CA THR A 103 -6.54 -4.62 -1.89
C THR A 103 -5.84 -3.79 -0.83
N GLU A 104 -5.84 -4.24 0.41
CA GLU A 104 -5.16 -3.55 1.50
C GLU A 104 -4.12 -4.47 2.10
N LEU A 105 -2.89 -4.02 2.14
CA LEU A 105 -1.79 -4.81 2.69
C LEU A 105 -1.22 -4.07 3.89
N THR A 106 -1.36 -4.64 5.07
CA THR A 106 -0.89 -4.03 6.31
C THR A 106 0.46 -4.61 6.68
N ILE A 107 1.46 -3.76 6.76
CA ILE A 107 2.83 -4.18 7.03
C ILE A 107 3.30 -3.53 8.32
N ALA A 108 3.73 -4.34 9.27
CA ALA A 108 4.24 -3.82 10.54
C ALA A 108 5.53 -3.04 10.32
N TYR A 109 5.75 -1.99 11.09
CA TYR A 109 6.98 -1.21 10.98
C TYR A 109 8.20 -2.10 11.23
N THR A 110 8.09 -3.06 12.12
CA THR A 110 9.20 -3.96 12.41
C THR A 110 9.62 -4.77 11.18
N ALA A 111 8.68 -5.07 10.29
CA ALA A 111 8.99 -5.80 9.07
C ALA A 111 9.71 -4.92 8.05
N MET A 112 9.68 -3.61 8.24
CA MET A 112 10.29 -2.66 7.33
C MET A 112 11.43 -1.90 7.98
N SER A 113 11.95 -2.38 9.09
CA SER A 113 12.93 -1.64 9.89
C SER A 113 14.17 -1.23 9.10
N LYS A 114 14.54 -2.02 8.10
CA LYS A 114 15.73 -1.71 7.32
C LYS A 114 15.54 -0.62 6.29
N ILE A 115 14.33 -0.27 6.02
CA ILE A 115 14.05 0.75 5.00
C ILE A 115 13.32 1.96 5.57
N LEU A 116 13.02 1.97 6.86
CA LEU A 116 12.37 3.12 7.45
C LEU A 116 13.36 4.24 7.68
N ASN A 117 12.94 5.46 7.41
CA ASN A 117 13.74 6.62 7.68
C ASN A 117 13.87 6.75 9.20
N SER A 118 15.06 7.08 9.68
CA SER A 118 15.29 7.14 11.12
C SER A 118 14.40 8.18 11.80
N SER A 119 14.05 9.24 11.12
CA SER A 119 13.18 10.26 11.69
C SER A 119 11.74 9.76 11.81
N PHE A 120 11.41 8.65 11.17
CA PHE A 120 10.07 8.12 11.21
C PHE A 120 9.97 6.89 12.11
N GLU A 121 11.08 6.36 12.58
CA GLU A 121 11.03 5.17 13.40
C GLU A 121 10.33 5.40 14.70
N HIS A 122 9.68 4.40 15.22
CA HIS A 122 9.01 4.45 16.50
C HIS A 122 9.67 3.54 17.51
#